data_4c9d3e803007ee30f635f4e862777c4b
#
_entry.id   4c9d3e803007ee30f635f4e862777c4b
#
_cell.length_a   1.000
_cell.length_b   1.000
_cell.length_c   1.000
_cell.angle_alpha   90.00
_cell.angle_beta   90.00
_cell.angle_gamma   90.00
#
_symmetry.space_group_name_H-M   'P 1'
#
loop_
_entity.id
_entity.type
_entity.pdbx_description
1 polymer ?
#
loop_
_entity_poly.entity_id
_entity_poly.type
_entity_poly.pdbx_seq_one_letter_code
_entity_poly.pdbx_strand_id
1 'polypeptide(L)'
;MSGSRKRKFEMVLPRVEAMQALADLTAQAAQGNLVINGETVPLEDFTSLKIGIKHFGASSMLKVSLKYPAVGLAALPTPSGMDAEDAALEHPHEGLPESVDANGKPRYKSLKKRMKHFFKTIVISLRAGQAPAADVLAAFIADSRMMTSYPGKGDEFYPAYDAEVDRLEAAAAAGDLEAMTASVAALDRMKKECHSRHA
;
A
#
# COMPACT_ATOMS: atom_id res chain seq x y z
N MET A 1 -3.24 -17.28 -8.95
CA MET A 1 -3.77 -16.32 -7.97
C MET A 1 -2.90 -16.39 -6.73
N SER A 2 -1.93 -15.51 -6.59
CA SER A 2 -1.05 -15.52 -5.41
C SER A 2 -0.67 -14.09 -5.06
N GLY A 3 -1.63 -13.37 -4.47
CA GLY A 3 -1.38 -12.09 -3.86
C GLY A 3 -0.81 -12.26 -2.44
N SER A 4 0.02 -11.32 -1.99
CA SER A 4 0.43 -11.21 -0.58
C SER A 4 -0.83 -11.29 0.29
N ARG A 5 -0.98 -12.36 1.06
CA ARG A 5 -2.16 -12.58 1.89
C ARG A 5 -1.94 -11.89 3.23
N LYS A 6 -2.79 -10.92 3.52
CA LYS A 6 -2.83 -10.27 4.82
C LYS A 6 -4.06 -10.74 5.59
N ARG A 7 -3.85 -11.20 6.82
CA ARG A 7 -4.93 -11.52 7.76
C ARG A 7 -4.93 -10.49 8.87
N LYS A 8 -6.11 -10.00 9.23
CA LYS A 8 -6.32 -9.05 10.31
C LYS A 8 -7.38 -9.56 11.26
N PHE A 9 -7.14 -9.40 12.53
CA PHE A 9 -8.07 -9.74 13.60
C PHE A 9 -8.18 -8.54 14.54
N GLU A 10 -9.39 -8.27 15.01
CA GLU A 10 -9.68 -7.24 15.98
C GLU A 10 -10.53 -7.82 17.11
N MET A 11 -10.13 -7.55 18.34
CA MET A 11 -10.85 -7.98 19.55
C MET A 11 -11.08 -6.75 20.43
N VAL A 12 -12.31 -6.58 20.90
CA VAL A 12 -12.65 -5.54 21.88
C VAL A 12 -12.85 -6.22 23.23
N LEU A 13 -12.04 -5.82 24.21
CA LEU A 13 -11.97 -6.44 25.53
C LEU A 13 -11.94 -5.35 26.62
N PRO A 14 -12.35 -5.65 27.85
CA PRO A 14 -12.04 -4.83 29.00
C PRO A 14 -10.53 -4.58 29.10
N ARG A 15 -10.12 -3.41 29.61
CA ARG A 15 -8.71 -2.98 29.60
C ARG A 15 -7.76 -3.98 30.27
N VAL A 16 -8.19 -4.60 31.38
CA VAL A 16 -7.38 -5.59 32.10
C VAL A 16 -7.23 -6.87 31.27
N GLU A 17 -8.32 -7.36 30.69
CA GLU A 17 -8.32 -8.57 29.85
C GLU A 17 -7.52 -8.38 28.57
N ALA A 18 -7.55 -7.18 27.98
CA ALA A 18 -6.79 -6.88 26.78
C ALA A 18 -5.26 -6.93 27.00
N MET A 19 -4.78 -6.57 28.20
CA MET A 19 -3.36 -6.70 28.55
C MET A 19 -2.95 -8.16 28.72
N GLN A 20 -3.83 -8.97 29.34
CA GLN A 20 -3.61 -10.42 29.46
C GLN A 20 -3.63 -11.09 28.09
N ALA A 21 -4.62 -10.77 27.26
CA ALA A 21 -4.71 -11.30 25.89
C ALA A 21 -3.48 -10.91 25.03
N LEU A 22 -2.93 -9.72 25.21
CA LEU A 22 -1.69 -9.31 24.56
C LEU A 22 -0.50 -10.19 25.01
N ALA A 23 -0.36 -10.44 26.29
CA ALA A 23 0.68 -11.30 26.82
C ALA A 23 0.54 -12.75 26.30
N ASP A 24 -0.67 -13.28 26.29
CA ASP A 24 -0.96 -14.62 25.81
C ASP A 24 -0.67 -14.76 24.32
N LEU A 25 -1.06 -13.81 23.50
CA LEU A 25 -0.78 -13.80 22.06
C LEU A 25 0.73 -13.71 21.77
N THR A 26 1.48 -12.93 22.54
CA THR A 26 2.93 -12.85 22.38
C THR A 26 3.63 -14.15 22.79
N ALA A 27 3.17 -14.79 23.86
CA ALA A 27 3.68 -16.08 24.28
C ALA A 27 3.38 -17.21 23.26
N GLN A 28 2.17 -17.24 22.73
CA GLN A 28 1.77 -18.19 21.67
C GLN A 28 2.59 -17.96 20.38
N ALA A 29 2.80 -16.71 19.99
CA ALA A 29 3.62 -16.38 18.83
C ALA A 29 5.08 -16.85 18.98
N ALA A 30 5.64 -16.76 20.19
CA ALA A 30 6.97 -17.27 20.50
C ALA A 30 7.07 -18.81 20.41
N GLN A 31 5.94 -19.52 20.59
CA GLN A 31 5.84 -20.98 20.44
C GLN A 31 5.53 -21.43 19.00
N GLY A 32 5.40 -20.48 18.05
CA GLY A 32 5.13 -20.79 16.65
C GLY A 32 3.66 -21.05 16.33
N ASN A 33 2.75 -20.83 17.24
CA ASN A 33 1.30 -20.92 17.03
C ASN A 33 0.60 -19.64 17.47
N LEU A 34 -0.60 -19.42 16.97
CA LEU A 34 -1.40 -18.26 17.33
C LEU A 34 -2.88 -18.63 17.25
N VAL A 35 -3.62 -18.49 18.34
CA VAL A 35 -5.07 -18.73 18.38
C VAL A 35 -5.76 -17.39 18.63
N ILE A 36 -6.60 -16.95 17.70
CA ILE A 36 -7.31 -15.67 17.78
C ILE A 36 -8.80 -15.93 17.52
N ASN A 37 -9.65 -15.54 18.44
CA ASN A 37 -11.11 -15.78 18.37
C ASN A 37 -11.47 -17.25 18.12
N GLY A 38 -10.70 -18.20 18.68
CA GLY A 38 -10.90 -19.64 18.47
C GLY A 38 -10.38 -20.17 17.12
N GLU A 39 -9.81 -19.32 16.29
CA GLU A 39 -9.19 -19.71 15.02
C GLU A 39 -7.68 -19.87 15.18
N THR A 40 -7.16 -21.04 14.81
CA THR A 40 -5.70 -21.27 14.76
C THR A 40 -5.13 -20.63 13.49
N VAL A 41 -4.18 -19.73 13.69
CA VAL A 41 -3.51 -19.00 12.63
C VAL A 41 -2.09 -19.55 12.47
N PRO A 42 -1.76 -20.16 11.32
CA PRO A 42 -0.42 -20.69 11.10
C PRO A 42 0.60 -19.55 11.03
N LEU A 43 1.70 -19.71 11.75
CA LEU A 43 2.84 -18.80 11.72
C LEU A 43 3.95 -19.29 10.77
N GLU A 44 3.70 -20.36 10.01
CA GLU A 44 4.60 -20.83 8.98
C GLU A 44 4.60 -19.80 7.82
N ASP A 45 5.77 -19.48 7.33
CA ASP A 45 5.99 -18.58 6.18
C ASP A 45 5.44 -17.14 6.32
N PHE A 46 5.17 -16.64 7.51
CA PHE A 46 4.79 -15.24 7.65
C PHE A 46 6.02 -14.31 7.51
N THR A 47 5.81 -13.15 6.88
CA THR A 47 6.87 -12.13 6.72
C THR A 47 6.80 -11.04 7.79
N SER A 48 5.64 -10.86 8.42
CA SER A 48 5.47 -9.85 9.46
C SER A 48 4.26 -10.15 10.33
N LEU A 49 4.45 -10.07 11.65
CA LEU A 49 3.40 -10.07 12.66
C LEU A 49 3.43 -8.71 13.36
N LYS A 50 2.28 -8.03 13.43
CA LYS A 50 2.09 -6.80 14.19
C LYS A 50 0.95 -7.00 15.16
N ILE A 51 1.21 -6.76 16.44
CA ILE A 51 0.20 -6.75 17.50
C ILE A 51 0.16 -5.33 18.07
N GLY A 52 -1.01 -4.73 18.13
CA GLY A 52 -1.21 -3.38 18.65
C GLY A 52 -2.43 -3.30 19.55
N ILE A 53 -2.39 -2.43 20.54
CA ILE A 53 -3.50 -2.17 21.45
C ILE A 53 -3.87 -0.68 21.40
N LYS A 54 -5.18 -0.40 21.37
CA LYS A 54 -5.73 0.95 21.53
C LYS A 54 -6.72 0.96 22.67
N HIS A 55 -6.61 1.92 23.59
CA HIS A 55 -7.51 2.07 24.71
C HIS A 55 -8.61 3.10 24.44
N PHE A 56 -9.84 2.79 24.86
CA PHE A 56 -11.02 3.65 24.75
C PHE A 56 -11.77 3.61 26.10
N GLY A 57 -11.44 4.51 27.00
CA GLY A 57 -12.04 4.49 28.34
C GLY A 57 -11.78 3.17 29.08
N ALA A 58 -12.83 2.45 29.44
CA ALA A 58 -12.75 1.15 30.13
C ALA A 58 -12.46 -0.04 29.22
N SER A 59 -12.56 0.14 27.90
CA SER A 59 -12.34 -0.91 26.89
C SER A 59 -11.04 -0.70 26.13
N SER A 60 -10.56 -1.76 25.52
CA SER A 60 -9.39 -1.74 24.64
C SER A 60 -9.66 -2.57 23.38
N MET A 61 -9.13 -2.12 22.26
CA MET A 61 -9.11 -2.86 21.01
C MET A 61 -7.72 -3.44 20.78
N LEU A 62 -7.63 -4.74 20.70
CA LEU A 62 -6.43 -5.48 20.34
C LEU A 62 -6.49 -5.81 18.85
N LYS A 63 -5.46 -5.42 18.11
CA LYS A 63 -5.34 -5.65 16.66
C LYS A 63 -4.16 -6.56 16.37
N VAL A 64 -4.40 -7.64 15.64
CA VAL A 64 -3.35 -8.53 15.16
C VAL A 64 -3.35 -8.52 13.64
N SER A 65 -2.19 -8.32 13.05
CA SER A 65 -2.03 -8.30 11.59
C SER A 65 -0.85 -9.17 11.17
N LEU A 66 -1.12 -10.21 10.37
CA LEU A 66 -0.12 -11.08 9.77
C LEU A 66 -0.01 -10.79 8.28
N LYS A 67 1.23 -10.80 7.77
CA LYS A 67 1.51 -10.78 6.34
C LYS A 67 2.22 -12.08 5.97
N TYR A 68 1.82 -12.67 4.84
CA TYR A 68 2.46 -13.84 4.26
C TYR A 68 3.14 -13.45 2.94
N PRO A 69 4.23 -14.12 2.54
CA PRO A 69 4.90 -13.83 1.29
C PRO A 69 3.96 -14.07 0.11
N ALA A 70 4.14 -13.28 -0.93
CA ALA A 70 3.55 -13.58 -2.22
C ALA A 70 4.35 -14.72 -2.84
N VAL A 71 3.71 -15.84 -3.14
CA VAL A 71 4.36 -16.94 -3.85
C VAL A 71 4.59 -16.52 -5.29
N GLY A 72 5.86 -16.31 -5.64
CA GLY A 72 6.36 -16.31 -7.00
C GLY A 72 6.03 -15.13 -7.89
N LEU A 73 6.65 -13.96 -7.66
CA LEU A 73 7.01 -12.98 -8.71
C LEU A 73 8.06 -12.04 -8.13
N ALA A 74 9.32 -12.41 -8.30
CA ALA A 74 10.47 -11.69 -7.72
C ALA A 74 10.78 -10.33 -8.41
N ALA A 75 10.07 -9.97 -9.48
CA ALA A 75 10.42 -8.82 -10.31
C ALA A 75 9.62 -7.53 -10.02
N LEU A 76 8.43 -7.62 -9.42
CA LEU A 76 7.64 -6.43 -9.11
C LEU A 76 7.95 -5.89 -7.70
N PRO A 77 7.99 -4.57 -7.53
CA PRO A 77 8.26 -3.98 -6.24
C PRO A 77 7.24 -4.46 -5.22
N THR A 78 7.73 -4.96 -4.08
CA THR A 78 6.88 -5.07 -2.90
C THR A 78 6.44 -3.65 -2.58
N PRO A 79 5.14 -3.33 -2.39
CA PRO A 79 4.72 -2.00 -1.98
C PRO A 79 5.37 -1.66 -0.64
N SER A 80 6.61 -1.17 -0.70
CA SER A 80 7.41 -0.78 0.46
C SER A 80 6.92 0.57 0.92
N GLY A 81 6.54 0.68 2.19
CA GLY A 81 6.06 1.93 2.79
C GLY A 81 4.55 2.04 2.91
N MET A 82 3.84 0.91 2.93
CA MET A 82 2.46 0.90 3.39
C MET A 82 2.47 0.78 4.91
N ASP A 83 2.58 1.92 5.58
CA ASP A 83 2.36 2.01 7.01
C ASP A 83 0.95 1.56 7.37
N ALA A 84 0.80 1.03 8.59
CA ALA A 84 -0.43 0.39 9.07
C ALA A 84 -1.68 1.30 9.09
N GLU A 85 -1.53 2.60 8.82
CA GLU A 85 -2.62 3.57 8.70
C GLU A 85 -3.40 3.47 7.38
N ASP A 86 -2.81 2.91 6.33
CA ASP A 86 -3.46 2.83 5.00
C ASP A 86 -4.37 1.61 4.82
N ALA A 87 -4.42 0.72 5.80
CA ALA A 87 -5.26 -0.47 5.71
C ALA A 87 -6.75 -0.21 6.01
N ALA A 88 -7.10 1.00 6.43
CA ALA A 88 -8.49 1.40 6.70
C ALA A 88 -9.22 1.98 5.47
N LEU A 89 -8.60 2.00 4.31
CA LEU A 89 -9.16 2.57 3.07
C LEU A 89 -9.54 1.46 2.07
N GLU A 90 -10.32 0.48 2.51
CA GLU A 90 -11.03 -0.46 1.61
C GLU A 90 -12.45 0.04 1.28
N HIS A 91 -12.63 1.34 1.14
CA HIS A 91 -13.81 1.88 0.49
C HIS A 91 -13.41 2.48 -0.86
N PRO A 92 -14.17 2.22 -1.94
CA PRO A 92 -13.99 2.96 -3.17
C PRO A 92 -14.13 4.45 -2.82
N HIS A 93 -13.18 5.25 -3.27
CA HIS A 93 -13.20 6.70 -3.06
C HIS A 93 -14.31 7.37 -3.91
N GLU A 94 -15.55 6.96 -3.70
CA GLU A 94 -16.70 7.79 -4.06
C GLU A 94 -16.89 8.80 -2.92
N GLY A 95 -16.47 10.04 -3.15
CA GLY A 95 -16.99 11.19 -2.43
C GLY A 95 -16.17 11.78 -1.28
N LEU A 96 -14.87 11.55 -1.15
CA LEU A 96 -14.07 12.48 -0.34
C LEU A 96 -13.91 13.79 -1.14
N PRO A 97 -14.37 14.94 -0.62
CA PRO A 97 -14.15 16.22 -1.29
C PRO A 97 -12.64 16.40 -1.49
N GLU A 98 -12.22 16.51 -2.75
CA GLU A 98 -10.84 16.87 -3.05
C GLU A 98 -10.53 18.16 -2.31
N SER A 99 -9.62 18.10 -1.35
CA SER A 99 -9.14 19.33 -0.75
C SER A 99 -8.29 20.03 -1.78
N VAL A 100 -8.87 21.02 -2.45
CA VAL A 100 -8.21 21.88 -3.43
C VAL A 100 -7.59 23.10 -2.73
N ASP A 101 -6.56 23.66 -3.35
CA ASP A 101 -6.01 24.95 -2.97
C ASP A 101 -6.89 26.11 -3.48
N ALA A 102 -6.48 27.35 -3.19
CA ALA A 102 -7.22 28.55 -3.61
C ALA A 102 -7.35 28.69 -5.15
N ASN A 103 -6.57 27.93 -5.93
CA ASN A 103 -6.58 27.94 -7.40
C ASN A 103 -7.32 26.73 -7.99
N GLY A 104 -8.03 25.94 -7.17
CA GLY A 104 -8.73 24.76 -7.62
C GLY A 104 -7.81 23.56 -7.91
N LYS A 105 -6.51 23.64 -7.60
CA LYS A 105 -5.56 22.55 -7.77
C LYS A 105 -5.61 21.63 -6.55
N PRO A 106 -5.61 20.29 -6.72
CA PRO A 106 -5.58 19.36 -5.59
C PRO A 106 -4.41 19.66 -4.64
N ARG A 107 -4.61 19.58 -3.34
CA ARG A 107 -3.49 19.69 -2.41
C ARG A 107 -2.52 18.54 -2.65
N TYR A 108 -1.21 18.84 -2.70
CA TYR A 108 -0.16 17.85 -2.97
C TYR A 108 -0.27 16.56 -2.12
N LYS A 109 -0.63 16.68 -0.84
CA LYS A 109 -0.85 15.53 0.06
C LYS A 109 -2.02 14.65 -0.41
N SER A 110 -3.12 15.25 -0.87
CA SER A 110 -4.30 14.52 -1.38
C SER A 110 -3.98 13.83 -2.70
N LEU A 111 -3.29 14.52 -3.60
CA LEU A 111 -2.81 13.98 -4.86
C LEU A 111 -1.93 12.73 -4.63
N LYS A 112 -0.93 12.82 -3.74
CA LYS A 112 -0.06 11.69 -3.40
C LYS A 112 -0.80 10.48 -2.80
N LYS A 113 -1.84 10.71 -2.01
CA LYS A 113 -2.68 9.61 -1.49
C LYS A 113 -3.41 8.89 -2.63
N ARG A 114 -4.01 9.65 -3.55
CA ARG A 114 -4.73 9.12 -4.71
C ARG A 114 -3.78 8.34 -5.64
N MET A 115 -2.62 8.92 -5.99
CA MET A 115 -1.58 8.26 -6.76
C MET A 115 -1.13 6.94 -6.13
N LYS A 116 -0.92 6.91 -4.82
CA LYS A 116 -0.53 5.69 -4.08
C LYS A 116 -1.58 4.59 -4.23
N HIS A 117 -2.87 4.94 -4.20
CA HIS A 117 -3.97 4.00 -4.40
C HIS A 117 -3.94 3.43 -5.82
N PHE A 118 -3.90 4.26 -6.85
CA PHE A 118 -3.84 3.83 -8.25
C PHE A 118 -2.60 2.98 -8.53
N PHE A 119 -1.43 3.42 -8.07
CA PHE A 119 -0.18 2.66 -8.22
C PHE A 119 -0.28 1.25 -7.62
N LYS A 120 -0.89 1.14 -6.43
CA LYS A 120 -1.14 -0.17 -5.81
C LYS A 120 -2.03 -1.06 -6.66
N THR A 121 -3.12 -0.50 -7.20
CA THR A 121 -4.06 -1.24 -8.06
C THR A 121 -3.35 -1.72 -9.34
N ILE A 122 -2.56 -0.86 -9.98
CA ILE A 122 -1.75 -1.20 -11.16
C ILE A 122 -0.79 -2.36 -10.85
N VAL A 123 -0.04 -2.27 -9.74
CA VAL A 123 0.90 -3.33 -9.33
C VAL A 123 0.16 -4.66 -9.09
N ILE A 124 -1.03 -4.63 -8.49
CA ILE A 124 -1.82 -5.84 -8.23
C ILE A 124 -2.25 -6.50 -9.55
N SER A 125 -2.76 -5.71 -10.52
CA SER A 125 -3.18 -6.22 -11.83
C SER A 125 -2.00 -6.85 -12.59
N LEU A 126 -0.87 -6.15 -12.69
CA LEU A 126 0.32 -6.65 -13.36
C LEU A 126 0.88 -7.92 -12.71
N ARG A 127 0.84 -8.03 -11.37
CA ARG A 127 1.22 -9.25 -10.65
C ARG A 127 0.30 -10.43 -10.93
N ALA A 128 -0.95 -10.15 -11.25
CA ALA A 128 -1.90 -11.18 -11.66
C ALA A 128 -1.75 -11.56 -13.16
N GLY A 129 -0.75 -10.97 -13.87
CA GLY A 129 -0.58 -11.15 -15.31
C GLY A 129 -1.68 -10.49 -16.13
N GLN A 130 -2.34 -9.48 -15.58
CA GLN A 130 -3.46 -8.79 -16.22
C GLN A 130 -3.11 -7.32 -16.46
N ALA A 131 -3.62 -6.77 -17.56
CA ALA A 131 -3.55 -5.34 -17.81
C ALA A 131 -4.34 -4.59 -16.70
N PRO A 132 -3.81 -3.48 -16.19
CA PRO A 132 -4.58 -2.60 -15.30
C PRO A 132 -5.81 -2.06 -16.04
N ALA A 133 -6.88 -1.77 -15.28
CA ALA A 133 -8.05 -1.10 -15.85
C ALA A 133 -7.65 0.26 -16.46
N ALA A 134 -8.17 0.56 -17.64
CA ALA A 134 -7.74 1.72 -18.45
C ALA A 134 -7.98 3.05 -17.72
N ASP A 135 -9.07 3.17 -16.97
CA ASP A 135 -9.42 4.33 -16.15
C ASP A 135 -8.46 4.54 -14.98
N VAL A 136 -8.06 3.45 -14.31
CA VAL A 136 -7.08 3.48 -13.21
C VAL A 136 -5.71 3.93 -13.73
N LEU A 137 -5.30 3.42 -14.88
CA LEU A 137 -4.02 3.78 -15.48
C LEU A 137 -4.01 5.23 -15.97
N ALA A 138 -5.06 5.66 -16.66
CA ALA A 138 -5.22 7.04 -17.12
C ALA A 138 -5.22 8.03 -15.94
N ALA A 139 -5.93 7.70 -14.85
CA ALA A 139 -5.95 8.51 -13.65
C ALA A 139 -4.56 8.61 -13.00
N PHE A 140 -3.81 7.50 -12.93
CA PHE A 140 -2.45 7.50 -12.41
C PHE A 140 -1.50 8.37 -13.25
N ILE A 141 -1.58 8.27 -14.59
CA ILE A 141 -0.77 9.06 -15.52
C ILE A 141 -1.08 10.55 -15.37
N ALA A 142 -2.35 10.93 -15.34
CA ALA A 142 -2.79 12.31 -15.15
C ALA A 142 -2.30 12.88 -13.82
N ASP A 143 -2.43 12.11 -12.74
CA ASP A 143 -1.95 12.50 -11.41
C ASP A 143 -0.43 12.61 -11.34
N SER A 144 0.31 11.75 -12.05
CA SER A 144 1.77 11.80 -12.14
C SER A 144 2.24 13.10 -12.81
N ARG A 145 1.66 13.46 -13.94
CA ARG A 145 1.96 14.73 -14.63
C ARG A 145 1.56 15.94 -13.78
N MET A 146 0.46 15.85 -13.04
CA MET A 146 0.09 16.88 -12.10
C MET A 146 1.09 17.00 -10.95
N MET A 147 1.59 15.86 -10.43
CA MET A 147 2.56 15.84 -9.33
C MET A 147 3.85 16.56 -9.72
N THR A 148 4.37 16.35 -10.92
CA THR A 148 5.60 17.00 -11.41
C THR A 148 5.42 18.49 -11.70
N SER A 149 4.19 18.99 -11.70
CA SER A 149 3.89 20.42 -11.80
C SER A 149 3.96 21.19 -10.47
N TYR A 150 4.26 20.52 -9.34
CA TYR A 150 4.43 21.19 -8.04
C TYR A 150 5.91 21.45 -7.77
N PRO A 151 6.34 22.73 -7.69
CA PRO A 151 7.74 23.07 -7.49
C PRO A 151 8.22 22.72 -6.08
N GLY A 152 9.51 22.45 -5.94
CA GLY A 152 10.17 22.22 -4.65
C GLY A 152 9.81 20.88 -3.99
N LYS A 153 9.48 19.87 -4.79
CA LYS A 153 9.12 18.53 -4.30
C LYS A 153 9.97 17.41 -4.91
N GLY A 154 11.19 17.72 -5.32
CA GLY A 154 12.11 16.79 -5.97
C GLY A 154 12.23 17.08 -7.46
N ASP A 155 12.31 18.35 -7.83
CA ASP A 155 12.26 18.86 -9.20
C ASP A 155 13.35 18.24 -10.09
N GLU A 156 14.50 17.89 -9.52
CA GLU A 156 15.60 17.24 -10.22
C GLU A 156 15.26 15.83 -10.73
N PHE A 157 14.25 15.19 -10.13
CA PHE A 157 13.77 13.86 -10.54
C PHE A 157 12.65 13.92 -11.59
N TYR A 158 11.98 15.07 -11.75
CA TYR A 158 10.79 15.18 -12.58
C TYR A 158 11.01 14.82 -14.04
N PRO A 159 12.07 15.25 -14.73
CA PRO A 159 12.26 14.90 -16.14
C PRO A 159 12.40 13.39 -16.36
N ALA A 160 13.14 12.69 -15.48
CA ALA A 160 13.31 11.24 -15.57
C ALA A 160 12.02 10.51 -15.22
N TYR A 161 11.27 11.01 -14.23
CA TYR A 161 10.00 10.46 -13.81
C TYR A 161 8.95 10.59 -14.92
N ASP A 162 8.82 11.77 -15.54
CA ASP A 162 7.87 12.01 -16.64
C ASP A 162 8.19 11.13 -17.85
N ALA A 163 9.47 10.99 -18.21
CA ALA A 163 9.88 10.09 -19.29
C ALA A 163 9.49 8.63 -19.03
N GLU A 164 9.51 8.18 -17.77
CA GLU A 164 9.08 6.83 -17.41
C GLU A 164 7.55 6.68 -17.40
N VAL A 165 6.82 7.73 -17.04
CA VAL A 165 5.36 7.79 -17.17
C VAL A 165 4.95 7.69 -18.64
N ASP A 166 5.66 8.37 -19.56
CA ASP A 166 5.42 8.29 -20.99
C ASP A 166 5.67 6.87 -21.54
N ARG A 167 6.71 6.18 -21.04
CA ARG A 167 6.95 4.77 -21.40
C ARG A 167 5.83 3.86 -20.92
N LEU A 168 5.34 4.08 -19.70
CA LEU A 168 4.22 3.32 -19.16
C LEU A 168 2.96 3.53 -20.02
N GLU A 169 2.69 4.77 -20.43
CA GLU A 169 1.56 5.10 -21.31
C GLU A 169 1.68 4.41 -22.67
N ALA A 170 2.87 4.46 -23.28
CA ALA A 170 3.14 3.80 -24.57
C ALA A 170 3.00 2.27 -24.47
N ALA A 171 3.53 1.66 -23.42
CA ALA A 171 3.41 0.24 -23.16
C ALA A 171 1.94 -0.19 -23.00
N ALA A 172 1.14 0.63 -22.33
CA ALA A 172 -0.28 0.39 -22.16
C ALA A 172 -1.04 0.48 -23.48
N ALA A 173 -0.73 1.48 -24.31
CA ALA A 173 -1.33 1.62 -25.64
C ALA A 173 -0.98 0.44 -26.56
N ALA A 174 0.21 -0.15 -26.39
CA ALA A 174 0.65 -1.34 -27.11
C ALA A 174 0.10 -2.66 -26.51
N GLY A 175 -0.50 -2.64 -25.33
CA GLY A 175 -0.93 -3.83 -24.60
C GLY A 175 0.24 -4.69 -24.10
N ASP A 176 1.44 -4.11 -23.99
CA ASP A 176 2.66 -4.80 -23.60
C ASP A 176 2.79 -4.88 -22.07
N LEU A 177 2.38 -6.03 -21.50
CA LEU A 177 2.41 -6.28 -20.06
C LEU A 177 3.84 -6.30 -19.50
N GLU A 178 4.81 -6.76 -20.27
CA GLU A 178 6.20 -6.82 -19.83
C GLU A 178 6.79 -5.42 -19.72
N ALA A 179 6.59 -4.60 -20.75
CA ALA A 179 7.02 -3.21 -20.74
C ALA A 179 6.31 -2.38 -19.64
N MET A 180 5.00 -2.58 -19.43
CA MET A 180 4.28 -1.96 -18.32
C MET A 180 4.87 -2.37 -16.95
N THR A 181 5.20 -3.65 -16.77
CA THR A 181 5.82 -4.16 -15.56
C THR A 181 7.19 -3.53 -15.30
N ALA A 182 8.01 -3.41 -16.35
CA ALA A 182 9.32 -2.77 -16.29
C ALA A 182 9.23 -1.30 -15.89
N SER A 183 8.30 -0.54 -16.50
CA SER A 183 8.07 0.87 -16.21
C SER A 183 7.56 1.09 -14.78
N VAL A 184 6.63 0.27 -14.31
CA VAL A 184 6.14 0.34 -12.92
C VAL A 184 7.26 0.05 -11.90
N ALA A 185 8.13 -0.90 -12.20
CA ALA A 185 9.31 -1.19 -11.37
C ALA A 185 10.31 -0.01 -11.37
N ALA A 186 10.50 0.66 -12.51
CA ALA A 186 11.36 1.84 -12.61
C ALA A 186 10.78 3.02 -11.80
N LEU A 187 9.50 3.31 -11.92
CA LEU A 187 8.81 4.35 -11.14
C LEU A 187 8.91 4.11 -9.62
N ASP A 188 8.82 2.86 -9.16
CA ASP A 188 8.99 2.55 -7.73
C ASP A 188 10.43 2.78 -7.26
N ARG A 189 11.44 2.45 -8.07
CA ARG A 189 12.86 2.76 -7.76
C ARG A 189 13.10 4.26 -7.67
N MET A 190 12.63 5.04 -8.65
CA MET A 190 12.76 6.50 -8.67
C MET A 190 12.09 7.14 -7.46
N LYS A 191 10.90 6.68 -7.08
CA LYS A 191 10.22 7.13 -5.86
C LYS A 191 11.08 6.88 -4.61
N LYS A 192 11.67 5.70 -4.47
CA LYS A 192 12.53 5.34 -3.33
C LYS A 192 13.78 6.20 -3.30
N GLU A 193 14.40 6.41 -4.44
CA GLU A 193 15.60 7.26 -4.56
C GLU A 193 15.30 8.71 -4.17
N CYS A 194 14.25 9.31 -4.73
CA CYS A 194 13.82 10.64 -4.37
C CYS A 194 13.54 10.76 -2.86
N HIS A 195 12.79 9.82 -2.28
CA HIS A 195 12.49 9.86 -0.85
C HIS A 195 13.74 9.69 0.03
N SER A 196 14.75 8.93 -0.40
CA SER A 196 15.98 8.76 0.38
C SER A 196 16.82 10.02 0.45
N ARG A 197 16.68 10.94 -0.50
CA ARG A 197 17.41 12.22 -0.54
C ARG A 197 16.67 13.37 0.15
N HIS A 198 15.35 13.25 0.31
CA HIS A 198 14.48 14.32 0.83
C HIS A 198 13.72 13.93 2.10
N ALA A 199 14.13 12.86 2.80
CA ALA A 199 13.55 12.39 4.06
C ALA A 199 14.26 13.00 5.28
#